data_5a7670daab0e0bb4212d9c1ae393a55d
#
_entry.id   5a7670daab0e0bb4212d9c1ae393a55d
#
_cell.length_a   1.000
_cell.length_b   1.000
_cell.length_c   1.000
_cell.angle_alpha   90.00
_cell.angle_beta   90.00
_cell.angle_gamma   90.00
#
_symmetry.space_group_name_H-M   'P 1'
#
loop_
_entity.id
_entity.type
_entity.pdbx_description
1 polymer ?
#
loop_
_entity_poly.entity_id
_entity_poly.type
_entity_poly.pdbx_seq_one_letter_code
_entity_poly.pdbx_strand_id
1 'polypeptide(L)'
;MTHPGVYLSLRICWPISVDQPAAAAHLTENLNVAFELYQVRTGDGLKPLARNGLAAEGTREAVGIEIRQTIDLCRSEKGRVMRNNAQHLKLQFAKAWEDDGMARQEIRKFLHTYTSTLL
;
A
#
# COMPACT_ATOMS: atom_id res chain seq x y z
N MET A 1 -17.60 -21.79 -1.45
CA MET A 1 -18.01 -20.43 -1.81
C MET A 1 -16.79 -19.53 -1.85
N THR A 2 -16.37 -19.17 -3.02
CA THR A 2 -15.34 -18.15 -3.20
C THR A 2 -16.00 -16.79 -3.01
N HIS A 3 -15.74 -16.13 -1.89
CA HIS A 3 -16.02 -14.70 -1.77
C HIS A 3 -15.37 -13.98 -2.95
N PRO A 4 -16.02 -12.96 -3.57
CA PRO A 4 -15.35 -12.08 -4.51
C PRO A 4 -14.22 -11.43 -3.73
N GLY A 5 -13.05 -12.06 -3.81
CA GLY A 5 -11.95 -11.75 -2.93
C GLY A 5 -11.38 -10.40 -3.29
N VAL A 6 -11.13 -9.59 -2.29
CA VAL A 6 -10.13 -8.54 -2.37
C VAL A 6 -8.82 -9.22 -2.77
N TYR A 7 -8.49 -9.16 -4.06
CA TYR A 7 -7.21 -9.66 -4.55
C TYR A 7 -6.13 -8.68 -4.12
N LEU A 8 -5.54 -8.91 -2.95
CA LEU A 8 -4.32 -8.23 -2.57
C LEU A 8 -3.18 -8.84 -3.36
N SER A 9 -2.69 -8.10 -4.31
CA SER A 9 -1.53 -8.45 -5.13
C SER A 9 -0.40 -7.47 -4.84
N LEU A 10 0.84 -7.85 -5.19
CA LEU A 10 1.96 -6.93 -5.27
C LEU A 10 1.55 -5.70 -6.09
N ARG A 11 1.87 -4.51 -5.59
CA ARG A 11 1.53 -3.23 -6.22
C ARG A 11 2.78 -2.45 -6.62
N ILE A 12 2.64 -1.66 -7.67
CA ILE A 12 3.57 -0.61 -8.03
C ILE A 12 2.84 0.71 -7.80
N CYS A 13 3.34 1.53 -6.89
CA CYS A 13 2.72 2.79 -6.50
C CYS A 13 3.32 3.97 -7.27
N TRP A 14 2.47 4.76 -7.87
CA TRP A 14 2.82 6.04 -8.47
C TRP A 14 2.11 7.15 -7.69
N PRO A 15 2.68 7.60 -6.56
CA PRO A 15 2.04 8.64 -5.75
C PRO A 15 2.18 10.01 -6.41
N ILE A 16 1.07 10.72 -6.54
CA ILE A 16 1.04 12.05 -7.18
C ILE A 16 0.97 13.14 -6.12
N SER A 17 -0.06 13.14 -5.27
CA SER A 17 -0.29 14.23 -4.32
C SER A 17 -1.14 13.81 -3.12
N VAL A 18 -1.29 14.73 -2.19
CA VAL A 18 -2.14 14.67 -0.98
C VAL A 18 -1.72 13.50 -0.08
N ASP A 19 -2.57 12.51 0.13
CA ASP A 19 -2.35 11.33 0.97
C ASP A 19 -1.62 10.18 0.27
N GLN A 20 -1.50 10.23 -1.05
CA GLN A 20 -0.91 9.15 -1.84
C GLN A 20 0.56 8.87 -1.49
N PRO A 21 1.44 9.88 -1.27
CA PRO A 21 2.81 9.60 -0.84
C PRO A 21 2.90 8.90 0.52
N ALA A 22 2.05 9.28 1.47
CA ALA A 22 2.02 8.62 2.78
C ALA A 22 1.50 7.18 2.69
N ALA A 23 0.46 6.95 1.89
CA ALA A 23 -0.07 5.62 1.62
C ALA A 23 0.98 4.73 0.92
N ALA A 24 1.68 5.24 -0.09
CA ALA A 24 2.75 4.51 -0.77
C ALA A 24 3.89 4.15 0.19
N ALA A 25 4.32 5.09 1.02
CA ALA A 25 5.34 4.83 2.04
C ALA A 25 4.92 3.73 3.01
N HIS A 26 3.67 3.75 3.47
CA HIS A 26 3.14 2.72 4.35
C HIS A 26 3.12 1.33 3.70
N LEU A 27 2.67 1.24 2.45
CA LEU A 27 2.63 -0.01 1.70
C LEU A 27 4.03 -0.58 1.41
N THR A 28 5.02 0.28 1.20
CA THR A 28 6.39 -0.14 0.85
C THR A 28 7.25 -0.42 2.08
N GLU A 29 7.27 0.48 3.05
CA GLU A 29 8.20 0.42 4.18
C GLU A 29 7.64 -0.36 5.37
N ASN A 30 6.35 -0.20 5.68
CA ASN A 30 5.75 -0.85 6.84
C ASN A 30 5.16 -2.22 6.50
N LEU A 31 4.41 -2.33 5.42
CA LEU A 31 3.72 -3.56 5.03
C LEU A 31 4.53 -4.43 4.08
N ASN A 32 5.48 -3.86 3.36
CA ASN A 32 6.33 -4.54 2.39
C ASN A 32 5.51 -5.36 1.36
N VAL A 33 4.52 -4.71 0.76
CA VAL A 33 3.61 -5.29 -0.25
C VAL A 33 3.62 -4.53 -1.57
N ALA A 34 4.42 -3.49 -1.70
CA ALA A 34 4.46 -2.62 -2.88
C ALA A 34 5.86 -2.12 -3.18
N PHE A 35 6.08 -1.75 -4.44
CA PHE A 35 7.19 -0.89 -4.88
C PHE A 35 6.66 0.52 -5.09
N GLU A 36 7.46 1.52 -4.76
CA GLU A 36 7.15 2.92 -5.02
C GLU A 36 8.05 3.46 -6.13
N LEU A 37 7.45 4.14 -7.10
CA LEU A 37 8.19 4.84 -8.14
C LEU A 37 8.60 6.22 -7.63
N TYR A 38 9.90 6.54 -7.72
CA TYR A 38 10.49 7.81 -7.29
C TYR A 38 10.73 8.76 -8.45
N GLN A 39 11.15 8.24 -9.60
CA GLN A 39 11.56 9.04 -10.76
C GLN A 39 10.37 9.67 -11.50
N VAL A 40 9.15 9.23 -11.23
CA VAL A 40 7.92 9.76 -11.82
C VAL A 40 7.49 11.13 -11.25
N ARG A 41 8.19 11.62 -10.24
CA ARG A 41 7.87 12.88 -9.56
C ARG A 41 8.21 14.08 -10.40
N THR A 42 7.46 15.17 -10.21
CA THR A 42 7.63 16.44 -10.93
C THR A 42 7.51 17.63 -9.98
N GLY A 43 7.95 18.81 -10.43
CA GLY A 43 7.83 20.04 -9.66
C GLY A 43 8.50 19.95 -8.28
N ASP A 44 7.78 20.31 -7.24
CA ASP A 44 8.28 20.23 -5.87
C ASP A 44 8.61 18.80 -5.41
N GLY A 45 8.04 17.80 -6.05
CA GLY A 45 8.35 16.39 -5.81
C GLY A 45 9.76 15.96 -6.23
N LEU A 46 10.50 16.80 -6.96
CA LEU A 46 11.91 16.55 -7.30
C LEU A 46 12.85 16.76 -6.10
N LYS A 47 12.40 17.46 -5.07
CA LYS A 47 13.19 17.66 -3.85
C LYS A 47 13.45 16.33 -3.14
N PRO A 48 14.59 16.21 -2.44
CA PRO A 48 14.86 15.02 -1.64
C PRO A 48 13.75 14.72 -0.63
N LEU A 49 13.37 13.44 -0.53
CA LEU A 49 12.40 12.99 0.47
C LEU A 49 12.99 13.09 1.87
N ALA A 50 12.23 13.66 2.79
CA ALA A 50 12.68 13.78 4.19
C ALA A 50 12.92 12.41 4.85
N ARG A 51 12.16 11.39 4.48
CA ARG A 51 12.23 10.04 5.10
C ARG A 51 13.44 9.21 4.71
N ASN A 52 14.05 9.43 3.53
CA ASN A 52 15.17 8.61 3.04
C ASN A 52 16.19 9.36 2.20
N GLY A 53 16.01 10.65 1.95
CA GLY A 53 16.91 11.48 1.15
C GLY A 53 16.90 11.20 -0.36
N LEU A 54 16.08 10.30 -0.86
CA LEU A 54 15.98 10.00 -2.29
C LEU A 54 15.34 11.16 -3.05
N ALA A 55 15.92 11.50 -4.19
CA ALA A 55 15.44 12.54 -5.08
C ALA A 55 15.24 12.00 -6.50
N ALA A 56 14.25 12.52 -7.20
CA ALA A 56 14.05 12.21 -8.62
C ALA A 56 14.98 13.07 -9.50
N GLU A 57 15.48 12.50 -10.58
CA GLU A 57 16.31 13.22 -11.56
C GLU A 57 15.48 14.16 -12.45
N GLY A 58 14.19 13.87 -12.62
CA GLY A 58 13.28 14.65 -13.45
C GLY A 58 13.46 14.40 -14.95
N THR A 59 14.02 13.25 -15.33
CA THR A 59 14.27 12.89 -16.73
C THR A 59 13.41 11.71 -17.17
N ARG A 60 13.06 11.68 -18.45
CA ARG A 60 12.31 10.56 -19.04
C ARG A 60 13.10 9.26 -19.02
N GLU A 61 14.42 9.35 -19.21
CA GLU A 61 15.32 8.20 -19.14
C GLU A 61 15.31 7.57 -17.75
N ALA A 62 15.42 8.37 -16.71
CA ALA A 62 15.39 7.88 -15.33
C ALA A 62 14.08 7.15 -15.01
N VAL A 63 12.94 7.67 -15.46
CA VAL A 63 11.63 7.01 -15.33
C VAL A 63 11.63 5.66 -16.04
N GLY A 64 12.12 5.59 -17.27
CA GLY A 64 12.18 4.36 -18.06
C GLY A 64 13.06 3.28 -17.41
N ILE A 65 14.21 3.68 -16.86
CA ILE A 65 15.12 2.78 -16.13
C ILE A 65 14.43 2.25 -14.88
N GLU A 66 13.83 3.13 -14.08
CA GLU A 66 13.15 2.75 -12.83
C GLU A 66 12.00 1.76 -13.08
N ILE A 67 11.18 2.00 -14.11
CA ILE A 67 10.07 1.11 -14.45
C ILE A 67 10.59 -0.28 -14.83
N ARG A 68 11.61 -0.37 -15.67
CA ARG A 68 12.21 -1.67 -16.06
C ARG A 68 12.78 -2.40 -14.84
N GLN A 69 13.53 -1.70 -13.99
CA GLN A 69 14.09 -2.27 -12.77
C GLN A 69 12.99 -2.76 -11.83
N THR A 70 11.92 -1.99 -11.68
CA THR A 70 10.78 -2.36 -10.82
C THR A 70 10.06 -3.59 -11.35
N ILE A 71 9.85 -3.71 -12.67
CA ILE A 71 9.25 -4.91 -13.27
C ILE A 71 10.14 -6.13 -13.04
N ASP A 72 11.46 -6.00 -13.20
CA ASP A 72 12.39 -7.10 -12.92
C ASP A 72 12.36 -7.51 -11.44
N LEU A 73 12.29 -6.56 -10.52
CA LEU A 73 12.13 -6.82 -9.09
C LEU A 73 10.81 -7.54 -8.77
N CYS A 74 9.73 -7.18 -9.46
CA CYS A 74 8.44 -7.87 -9.31
C CYS A 74 8.52 -9.36 -9.68
N ARG A 75 9.40 -9.72 -10.61
CA ARG A 75 9.62 -11.10 -11.08
C ARG A 75 10.70 -11.84 -10.27
N SER A 76 11.40 -11.14 -9.40
CA SER A 76 12.47 -11.68 -8.56
C SER A 76 11.95 -12.32 -7.28
N GLU A 77 12.87 -12.85 -6.47
CA GLU A 77 12.59 -13.35 -5.12
C GLU A 77 11.96 -12.26 -4.23
N LYS A 78 12.39 -11.01 -4.36
CA LYS A 78 11.80 -9.89 -3.62
C LYS A 78 10.32 -9.72 -3.96
N GLY A 79 9.94 -9.81 -5.23
CA GLY A 79 8.54 -9.77 -5.64
C GLY A 79 7.72 -10.95 -5.12
N ARG A 80 8.33 -12.13 -5.03
CA ARG A 80 7.70 -13.32 -4.43
C ARG A 80 7.39 -13.09 -2.96
N VAL A 81 8.34 -12.57 -2.20
CA VAL A 81 8.16 -12.24 -0.78
C VAL A 81 7.04 -11.22 -0.59
N MET A 82 7.01 -10.17 -1.41
CA MET A 82 5.96 -9.15 -1.33
C MET A 82 4.57 -9.72 -1.64
N ARG A 83 4.45 -10.62 -2.62
CA ARG A 83 3.18 -11.32 -2.90
C ARG A 83 2.73 -12.18 -1.73
N ASN A 84 3.66 -12.88 -1.08
CA ASN A 84 3.35 -13.66 0.12
C ASN A 84 2.87 -12.75 1.27
N ASN A 85 3.52 -11.61 1.47
CA ASN A 85 3.09 -10.61 2.46
C ASN A 85 1.68 -10.09 2.15
N ALA A 86 1.38 -9.81 0.90
CA ALA A 86 0.05 -9.37 0.48
C ALA A 86 -1.02 -10.45 0.75
N GLN A 87 -0.73 -11.71 0.49
CA GLN A 87 -1.64 -12.82 0.81
C GLN A 87 -1.86 -12.94 2.33
N HIS A 88 -0.80 -12.80 3.10
CA HIS A 88 -0.89 -12.83 4.57
C HIS A 88 -1.78 -11.69 5.10
N LEU A 89 -1.58 -10.49 4.57
CA LEU A 89 -2.38 -9.30 4.91
C LEU A 89 -3.85 -9.50 4.56
N LYS A 90 -4.14 -10.12 3.39
CA LYS A 90 -5.50 -10.49 2.99
C LYS A 90 -6.18 -11.38 4.03
N LEU A 91 -5.48 -12.38 4.54
CA LEU A 91 -6.01 -13.28 5.57
C LEU A 91 -6.27 -12.54 6.88
N GLN A 92 -5.38 -11.63 7.27
CA GLN A 92 -5.58 -10.79 8.46
C GLN A 92 -6.82 -9.90 8.34
N PHE A 93 -7.03 -9.26 7.19
CA PHE A 93 -8.24 -8.47 6.94
C PHE A 93 -9.50 -9.32 6.98
N ALA A 94 -9.49 -10.48 6.34
CA ALA A 94 -10.64 -11.39 6.37
C ALA A 94 -10.99 -11.79 7.80
N LYS A 95 -9.98 -12.15 8.61
CA LYS A 95 -10.17 -12.50 10.02
C LYS A 95 -10.70 -11.33 10.86
N ALA A 96 -10.23 -10.11 10.61
CA ALA A 96 -10.69 -8.93 11.35
C ALA A 96 -12.19 -8.65 11.13
N TRP A 97 -12.75 -9.09 9.99
CA TRP A 97 -14.16 -8.90 9.63
C TRP A 97 -15.06 -10.12 9.90
N GLU A 98 -14.53 -11.20 10.44
CA GLU A 98 -15.34 -12.31 10.96
C GLU A 98 -16.22 -11.85 12.13
N ASP A 99 -17.20 -12.65 12.54
CA ASP A 99 -18.18 -12.25 13.56
C ASP A 99 -17.57 -11.85 14.90
N ASP A 100 -16.48 -12.51 15.28
CA ASP A 100 -15.67 -12.20 16.47
C ASP A 100 -14.41 -11.39 16.15
N GLY A 101 -14.24 -10.95 14.92
CA GLY A 101 -13.08 -10.21 14.46
C GLY A 101 -13.01 -8.80 15.02
N MET A 102 -11.77 -8.29 15.17
CA MET A 102 -11.50 -6.99 15.80
C MET A 102 -12.24 -5.83 15.12
N ALA A 103 -12.18 -5.74 13.79
CA ALA A 103 -12.81 -4.66 13.04
C ALA A 103 -14.33 -4.67 13.21
N ARG A 104 -14.94 -5.85 13.13
CA ARG A 104 -16.39 -5.99 13.31
C ARG A 104 -16.81 -5.65 14.75
N GLN A 105 -16.05 -6.06 15.75
CA GLN A 105 -16.31 -5.71 17.13
C GLN A 105 -16.24 -4.19 17.38
N GLU A 106 -15.25 -3.51 16.80
CA GLU A 106 -15.12 -2.05 16.96
C GLU A 106 -16.29 -1.30 16.31
N ILE A 107 -16.76 -1.73 15.14
CA ILE A 107 -17.96 -1.16 14.53
C ILE A 107 -19.21 -1.43 15.39
N ARG A 108 -19.36 -2.61 15.93
CA ARG A 108 -20.49 -2.92 16.84
C ARG A 108 -20.48 -2.04 18.08
N LYS A 109 -19.32 -1.84 18.71
CA LYS A 109 -19.18 -0.93 19.85
C LYS A 109 -19.57 0.50 19.48
N PHE A 110 -19.06 0.98 18.36
CA PHE A 110 -19.39 2.31 17.84
C PHE A 110 -20.91 2.47 17.66
N LEU A 111 -21.54 1.57 16.93
CA LEU A 111 -22.98 1.59 16.69
C LEU A 111 -23.77 1.52 17.99
N HIS A 112 -23.39 0.63 18.91
CA HIS A 112 -24.07 0.51 20.22
C HIS A 112 -23.98 1.81 21.01
N THR A 113 -22.82 2.45 21.05
CA THR A 113 -22.60 3.72 21.76
C THR A 113 -23.48 4.84 21.21
N TYR A 114 -23.56 4.96 19.89
CA TYR A 114 -24.27 6.08 19.26
C TYR A 114 -25.77 5.83 19.04
N THR A 115 -26.20 4.58 18.87
CA THR A 115 -27.62 4.25 18.74
C THR A 115 -28.35 4.24 20.11
N SER A 116 -27.69 3.82 21.19
CA SER A 116 -28.27 3.85 22.51
C SER A 116 -28.51 5.27 23.07
N THR A 117 -27.82 6.27 22.49
CA THR A 117 -28.01 7.69 22.85
C THR A 117 -29.16 8.34 22.07
N LEU A 118 -29.68 7.71 21.02
CA LEU A 118 -30.78 8.22 20.18
C LEU A 118 -32.16 7.64 20.59
N LEU A 119 -32.18 6.69 21.49
CA LEU A 119 -33.36 6.09 22.05
C LEU A 119 -33.60 6.61 23.48
#